data_757356edd6feef31aa041dde33624e49
#
_entry.id   757356edd6feef31aa041dde33624e49
#
_cell.length_a   1.000
_cell.length_b   1.000
_cell.length_c   1.000
_cell.angle_alpha   90.00
_cell.angle_beta   90.00
_cell.angle_gamma   90.00
#
_symmetry.space_group_name_H-M   'P 1'
#
loop_
_entity.id
_entity.type
_entity.pdbx_description
1 polymer ?
#
loop_
_entity_poly.entity_id
_entity_poly.type
_entity_poly.pdbx_seq_one_letter_code
_entity_poly.pdbx_strand_id
1 'polypeptide(L)'
;MGDGTAANGSGANGSGANGSGANGSGASNAGGSFNLGGSMASGGMDPAPEGGQPAGETCASATEQAELAPVYLVFLLDESGSMGDGKYGDRKQKWDPVTSALNAFFADPASAGITASLSLFPLNQNKTQSAADSNMGPACDASAYVTPEVVPTALPDTTTFKDAIAKLDPPNEYGTPTFPAIVGTIQYAESLLQEDSSRKVAVVMVTDGEPTECTSKDASKTNNIKNTAAAAAAVADHLPTYVIGVGAELASLKAIAEGGGTEDAFIVSLDDPEQTRTDLLDAINLIRGKAISCELAIPAPPAGKKLDPNKVNVHFEGAAGTDVSLVYGTECTGKTQWRYDDETTPSKILLCEETCQAVKADPKGALGVEFACQDRVVVVQ
;
A
#
# COMPACT_ATOMS: atom_id res chain seq x y z
N MET A 1 -44.70 -31.22 50.40
CA MET A 1 -43.99 -32.36 51.03
C MET A 1 -42.70 -32.50 50.27
N GLY A 2 -41.66 -32.16 50.74
CA GLY A 2 -40.62 -32.12 51.72
C GLY A 2 -39.46 -31.48 51.04
N ASP A 3 -38.91 -30.41 51.38
CA ASP A 3 -38.03 -30.08 52.51
C ASP A 3 -36.64 -30.79 52.48
N GLY A 4 -35.60 -29.99 52.61
CA GLY A 4 -34.26 -30.42 52.95
C GLY A 4 -33.16 -29.69 52.17
N THR A 5 -32.78 -28.60 52.63
CA THR A 5 -31.81 -28.03 53.60
C THR A 5 -30.40 -27.81 52.99
N ALA A 6 -29.96 -26.60 53.24
CA ALA A 6 -28.65 -26.04 53.03
C ALA A 6 -27.53 -26.69 53.88
N ALA A 7 -26.29 -26.56 53.41
CA ALA A 7 -25.13 -26.52 54.27
C ALA A 7 -24.03 -25.58 53.70
N ASN A 8 -23.76 -24.58 54.51
CA ASN A 8 -22.59 -23.69 54.52
C ASN A 8 -21.30 -24.45 54.80
N GLY A 9 -20.21 -24.04 54.22
CA GLY A 9 -18.87 -24.43 54.63
C GLY A 9 -17.86 -23.32 54.28
N SER A 10 -17.52 -22.59 55.34
CA SER A 10 -16.53 -21.50 55.35
C SER A 10 -15.09 -22.01 55.36
N GLY A 11 -14.21 -21.27 54.70
CA GLY A 11 -12.94 -20.88 55.28
C GLY A 11 -11.71 -21.68 54.91
N ALA A 12 -10.73 -21.04 54.30
CA ALA A 12 -9.43 -20.80 54.93
C ALA A 12 -8.45 -20.15 53.94
N ASN A 13 -7.79 -19.11 54.42
CA ASN A 13 -6.62 -18.44 53.89
C ASN A 13 -5.44 -19.39 53.66
N GLY A 14 -4.67 -19.14 52.58
CA GLY A 14 -3.34 -19.71 52.36
C GLY A 14 -2.49 -18.79 51.54
N SER A 15 -1.56 -18.15 52.21
CA SER A 15 -0.57 -17.21 51.66
C SER A 15 0.51 -17.90 50.84
N GLY A 16 0.91 -17.23 49.74
CA GLY A 16 2.29 -17.10 49.35
C GLY A 16 2.96 -18.24 48.59
N ALA A 17 3.37 -17.95 47.35
CA ALA A 17 4.74 -18.21 46.90
C ALA A 17 4.97 -17.55 45.52
N ASN A 18 6.04 -16.81 45.41
CA ASN A 18 6.66 -16.30 44.21
C ASN A 18 6.93 -17.41 43.18
N GLY A 19 6.53 -17.21 41.95
CA GLY A 19 6.87 -18.05 40.81
C GLY A 19 7.25 -17.15 39.61
N SER A 20 8.50 -17.22 39.31
CA SER A 20 9.24 -16.47 38.29
C SER A 20 8.60 -16.54 36.89
N GLY A 21 8.68 -15.42 36.17
CA GLY A 21 8.17 -15.22 34.85
C GLY A 21 8.70 -16.20 33.79
N ALA A 22 7.81 -16.56 32.89
CA ALA A 22 8.20 -17.07 31.59
C ALA A 22 8.03 -15.94 30.58
N ASN A 23 9.15 -15.51 30.01
CA ASN A 23 9.24 -14.59 28.89
C ASN A 23 8.51 -15.19 27.69
N GLY A 24 7.39 -14.62 27.31
CA GLY A 24 6.84 -14.76 25.97
C GLY A 24 7.66 -13.92 25.02
N SER A 25 8.35 -14.58 24.11
CA SER A 25 9.14 -13.94 23.06
C SER A 25 8.18 -13.29 22.05
N GLY A 26 7.94 -12.00 22.19
CA GLY A 26 7.40 -11.19 21.13
C GLY A 26 8.41 -11.14 20.00
N ALA A 27 8.00 -11.52 18.80
CA ALA A 27 8.76 -11.31 17.59
C ALA A 27 8.89 -9.80 17.38
N SER A 28 10.03 -9.26 17.71
CA SER A 28 10.40 -7.90 17.36
C SER A 28 10.68 -7.85 15.86
N ASN A 29 9.85 -7.13 15.15
CA ASN A 29 10.13 -6.63 13.82
C ASN A 29 11.49 -5.90 13.87
N ALA A 30 12.51 -6.51 13.29
CA ALA A 30 13.83 -5.91 13.17
C ALA A 30 13.77 -4.83 12.10
N GLY A 31 13.41 -3.61 12.48
CA GLY A 31 13.76 -2.43 11.74
C GLY A 31 15.30 -2.37 11.67
N GLY A 32 15.85 -2.57 10.48
CA GLY A 32 17.28 -2.52 10.25
C GLY A 32 17.84 -1.11 10.51
N SER A 33 18.32 -0.86 11.70
CA SER A 33 19.14 0.31 12.02
C SER A 33 20.47 0.20 11.28
N PHE A 34 20.75 1.16 10.42
CA PHE A 34 22.08 1.34 9.86
C PHE A 34 23.03 1.77 10.99
N ASN A 35 23.86 0.88 11.48
CA ASN A 35 24.87 1.17 12.47
C ASN A 35 26.19 1.51 11.75
N LEU A 36 26.40 2.80 11.48
CA LEU A 36 27.66 3.33 10.96
C LEU A 36 28.57 3.66 12.13
N GLY A 37 29.27 2.66 12.65
CA GLY A 37 30.42 2.86 13.56
C GLY A 37 31.61 3.40 12.78
N GLY A 38 31.76 4.71 12.70
CA GLY A 38 32.95 5.39 12.22
C GLY A 38 33.62 6.12 13.38
N SER A 39 34.73 5.58 13.91
CA SER A 39 35.60 6.26 14.87
C SER A 39 36.19 7.52 14.25
N MET A 40 35.88 8.67 14.81
CA MET A 40 36.59 9.92 14.54
C MET A 40 37.96 9.88 15.18
N ALA A 41 39.02 9.75 14.39
CA ALA A 41 40.39 10.04 14.82
C ALA A 41 40.60 11.54 14.67
N SER A 42 40.83 12.22 15.78
CA SER A 42 41.29 13.60 15.84
C SER A 42 42.77 13.68 15.38
N GLY A 43 43.00 14.29 14.23
CA GLY A 43 44.31 14.58 13.70
C GLY A 43 44.48 16.07 13.45
N GLY A 44 45.61 16.59 13.95
CA GLY A 44 45.93 17.98 14.16
C GLY A 44 45.99 18.87 12.92
N MET A 45 45.83 20.14 13.17
CA MET A 45 46.02 21.26 12.24
C MET A 45 47.50 21.41 11.87
N ASP A 46 47.78 21.38 10.56
CA ASP A 46 48.98 22.01 10.00
C ASP A 46 48.56 23.17 9.06
N PRO A 47 49.34 24.27 9.01
CA PRO A 47 48.92 25.47 8.29
C PRO A 47 49.13 25.34 6.78
N ALA A 48 48.19 25.91 6.04
CA ALA A 48 48.12 25.93 4.59
C ALA A 48 49.28 26.64 3.91
N PRO A 49 49.70 26.19 2.70
CA PRO A 49 50.44 27.03 1.79
C PRO A 49 49.48 27.89 0.96
N GLU A 50 49.71 29.17 0.97
CA GLU A 50 49.13 30.12 0.03
C GLU A 50 49.60 29.81 -1.42
N GLY A 51 48.71 29.28 -2.24
CA GLY A 51 48.91 29.16 -3.66
C GLY A 51 47.63 29.64 -4.36
N GLY A 52 47.73 30.81 -4.99
CA GLY A 52 46.63 31.39 -5.76
C GLY A 52 46.13 30.47 -6.85
N GLN A 53 44.88 30.03 -6.72
CA GLN A 53 44.14 29.35 -7.76
C GLN A 53 43.52 30.41 -8.68
N PRO A 54 43.55 30.23 -10.04
CA PRO A 54 42.83 31.12 -10.93
C PRO A 54 41.37 30.99 -10.61
N ALA A 55 40.62 32.10 -10.75
CA ALA A 55 39.17 32.16 -10.58
C ALA A 55 38.50 31.14 -11.52
N GLY A 56 38.43 29.90 -11.08
CA GLY A 56 37.64 28.84 -11.69
C GLY A 56 36.16 29.12 -11.44
N GLU A 57 35.35 28.88 -12.44
CA GLU A 57 33.92 28.98 -12.44
C GLU A 57 33.36 28.55 -11.08
N THR A 58 32.66 29.47 -10.42
CA THR A 58 31.89 29.18 -9.21
C THR A 58 30.81 28.17 -9.60
N CYS A 59 31.08 26.94 -9.32
CA CYS A 59 30.13 25.87 -9.51
C CYS A 59 29.12 25.97 -8.36
N ALA A 60 27.90 26.36 -8.64
CA ALA A 60 26.82 26.33 -7.67
C ALA A 60 26.22 24.92 -7.67
N SER A 61 26.40 24.18 -6.57
CA SER A 61 25.59 23.00 -6.33
C SER A 61 24.17 23.46 -6.01
N ALA A 62 23.18 22.76 -6.53
CA ALA A 62 21.78 22.95 -6.17
C ALA A 62 21.27 21.60 -5.68
N THR A 63 20.69 21.61 -4.50
CA THR A 63 19.98 20.44 -3.94
C THR A 63 18.51 20.66 -4.17
N GLU A 64 17.89 19.75 -4.86
CA GLU A 64 16.45 19.71 -5.06
C GLU A 64 15.89 18.52 -4.29
N GLN A 65 14.76 18.74 -3.61
CA GLN A 65 14.07 17.63 -2.97
C GLN A 65 13.42 16.76 -4.04
N ALA A 66 13.77 15.49 -4.06
CA ALA A 66 13.16 14.51 -4.95
C ALA A 66 12.00 13.83 -4.23
N GLU A 67 10.85 13.86 -4.84
CA GLU A 67 9.69 13.16 -4.34
C GLU A 67 9.57 11.79 -5.03
N LEU A 68 9.23 10.77 -4.25
CA LEU A 68 8.80 9.49 -4.82
C LEU A 68 7.56 9.71 -5.69
N ALA A 69 7.41 8.91 -6.74
CA ALA A 69 6.22 8.99 -7.58
C ALA A 69 4.96 8.87 -6.70
N PRO A 70 3.97 9.76 -6.89
CA PRO A 70 2.76 9.75 -6.08
C PRO A 70 2.02 8.41 -6.22
N VAL A 71 1.69 7.79 -5.10
CA VAL A 71 1.00 6.50 -5.04
C VAL A 71 -0.49 6.70 -4.82
N TYR A 72 -1.29 6.09 -5.67
CA TYR A 72 -2.75 6.09 -5.59
C TYR A 72 -3.25 4.66 -5.39
N LEU A 73 -3.96 4.40 -4.29
CA LEU A 73 -4.63 3.12 -4.03
C LEU A 73 -6.13 3.29 -4.25
N VAL A 74 -6.66 2.58 -5.22
CA VAL A 74 -8.09 2.54 -5.53
C VAL A 74 -8.68 1.32 -4.84
N PHE A 75 -9.30 1.51 -3.68
CA PHE A 75 -9.97 0.44 -2.97
C PHE A 75 -11.31 0.13 -3.61
N LEU A 76 -11.58 -1.15 -3.84
CA LEU A 76 -12.86 -1.69 -4.28
C LEU A 76 -13.37 -2.63 -3.18
N LEU A 77 -14.30 -2.16 -2.37
CA LEU A 77 -14.81 -2.87 -1.20
C LEU A 77 -16.13 -3.55 -1.51
N ASP A 78 -16.17 -4.83 -1.20
CA ASP A 78 -17.38 -5.66 -1.24
C ASP A 78 -18.32 -5.30 -0.09
N GLU A 79 -19.53 -4.87 -0.41
CA GLU A 79 -20.66 -4.68 0.52
C GLU A 79 -21.84 -5.61 0.20
N SER A 80 -21.55 -6.78 -0.42
CA SER A 80 -22.57 -7.78 -0.71
C SER A 80 -23.21 -8.36 0.56
N GLY A 81 -24.31 -9.09 0.40
CA GLY A 81 -25.05 -9.64 1.54
C GLY A 81 -24.27 -10.62 2.41
N SER A 82 -23.24 -11.27 1.87
CA SER A 82 -22.35 -12.16 2.62
C SER A 82 -21.43 -11.43 3.58
N MET A 83 -21.12 -10.16 3.33
CA MET A 83 -20.39 -9.28 4.25
C MET A 83 -21.25 -8.81 5.44
N GLY A 84 -22.58 -8.75 5.28
CA GLY A 84 -23.54 -8.23 6.27
C GLY A 84 -24.19 -9.31 7.14
N ASP A 85 -25.40 -9.01 7.60
CA ASP A 85 -26.22 -9.89 8.47
C ASP A 85 -27.14 -10.84 7.66
N GLY A 86 -26.87 -11.04 6.37
CA GLY A 86 -27.64 -11.90 5.48
C GLY A 86 -27.55 -13.38 5.84
N LYS A 87 -28.34 -14.20 5.14
CA LYS A 87 -28.40 -15.66 5.36
C LYS A 87 -27.03 -16.36 5.36
N TYR A 88 -26.10 -15.84 4.58
CA TYR A 88 -24.73 -16.38 4.41
C TYR A 88 -23.67 -15.42 4.93
N GLY A 89 -24.09 -14.34 5.62
CA GLY A 89 -23.21 -13.31 6.14
C GLY A 89 -22.88 -13.52 7.62
N ASP A 90 -21.81 -12.89 8.04
CA ASP A 90 -21.48 -12.68 9.45
C ASP A 90 -20.82 -11.30 9.58
N ARG A 91 -21.64 -10.30 9.84
CA ARG A 91 -21.18 -8.91 9.96
C ARG A 91 -20.06 -8.75 10.96
N LYS A 92 -20.13 -9.45 12.10
CA LYS A 92 -19.14 -9.34 13.18
C LYS A 92 -17.81 -9.98 12.84
N GLN A 93 -17.83 -11.01 12.02
CA GLN A 93 -16.60 -11.68 11.59
C GLN A 93 -16.02 -11.10 10.30
N LYS A 94 -16.82 -10.45 9.46
CA LYS A 94 -16.41 -9.95 8.15
C LYS A 94 -16.42 -8.43 8.09
N TRP A 95 -17.61 -7.80 8.05
CA TRP A 95 -17.76 -6.36 7.83
C TRP A 95 -17.07 -5.50 8.90
N ASP A 96 -17.34 -5.79 10.18
CA ASP A 96 -16.84 -4.97 11.27
C ASP A 96 -15.30 -5.00 11.36
N PRO A 97 -14.59 -6.17 11.30
CA PRO A 97 -13.13 -6.20 11.30
C PRO A 97 -12.53 -5.62 10.02
N VAL A 98 -13.14 -5.86 8.84
CA VAL A 98 -12.68 -5.31 7.56
C VAL A 98 -12.72 -3.79 7.58
N THR A 99 -13.86 -3.20 7.92
CA THR A 99 -14.01 -1.74 7.97
C THR A 99 -13.17 -1.10 9.07
N SER A 100 -12.97 -1.80 10.20
CA SER A 100 -12.06 -1.37 11.25
C SER A 100 -10.61 -1.31 10.77
N ALA A 101 -10.14 -2.34 10.02
CA ALA A 101 -8.79 -2.36 9.46
C ALA A 101 -8.59 -1.28 8.39
N LEU A 102 -9.57 -1.09 7.49
CA LEU A 102 -9.52 -0.03 6.48
C LEU A 102 -9.45 1.35 7.13
N ASN A 103 -10.29 1.62 8.12
CA ASN A 103 -10.27 2.88 8.86
C ASN A 103 -8.93 3.10 9.60
N ALA A 104 -8.35 2.05 10.17
CA ALA A 104 -7.04 2.12 10.80
C ALA A 104 -5.95 2.47 9.79
N PHE A 105 -5.94 1.85 8.61
CA PHE A 105 -5.01 2.15 7.52
C PHE A 105 -5.15 3.58 7.00
N PHE A 106 -6.37 4.05 6.75
CA PHE A 106 -6.61 5.40 6.25
C PHE A 106 -6.18 6.49 7.24
N ALA A 107 -6.26 6.20 8.54
CA ALA A 107 -5.86 7.13 9.60
C ALA A 107 -4.39 6.97 10.05
N ASP A 108 -3.67 5.96 9.54
CA ASP A 108 -2.29 5.68 9.96
C ASP A 108 -1.33 6.77 9.46
N PRO A 109 -0.59 7.45 10.35
CA PRO A 109 0.47 8.38 9.95
C PRO A 109 1.51 7.78 8.99
N ALA A 110 1.74 6.46 9.06
CA ALA A 110 2.64 5.75 8.14
C ALA A 110 2.08 5.65 6.70
N SER A 111 0.82 6.01 6.46
CA SER A 111 0.21 6.09 5.13
C SER A 111 0.45 7.45 4.45
N ALA A 112 1.22 8.35 5.07
CA ALA A 112 1.60 9.63 4.46
C ALA A 112 2.27 9.42 3.08
N GLY A 113 1.96 10.29 2.12
CA GLY A 113 2.44 10.18 0.73
C GLY A 113 1.59 9.28 -0.17
N ILE A 114 0.57 8.61 0.38
CA ILE A 114 -0.41 7.86 -0.39
C ILE A 114 -1.67 8.71 -0.57
N THR A 115 -2.26 8.62 -1.76
CA THR A 115 -3.64 9.08 -2.01
C THR A 115 -4.51 7.84 -2.17
N ALA A 116 -5.66 7.81 -1.52
CA ALA A 116 -6.59 6.70 -1.64
C ALA A 116 -7.95 7.17 -2.17
N SER A 117 -8.66 6.27 -2.84
CA SER A 117 -10.08 6.40 -3.16
C SER A 117 -10.82 5.12 -2.78
N LEU A 118 -12.13 5.20 -2.58
CA LEU A 118 -12.96 4.06 -2.19
C LEU A 118 -14.13 3.92 -3.15
N SER A 119 -14.18 2.78 -3.82
CA SER A 119 -15.32 2.31 -4.62
C SER A 119 -15.99 1.14 -3.91
N LEU A 120 -17.27 0.96 -4.15
CA LEU A 120 -18.09 -0.06 -3.49
C LEU A 120 -18.75 -0.96 -4.53
N PHE A 121 -18.97 -2.22 -4.17
CA PHE A 121 -19.82 -3.13 -4.94
C PHE A 121 -20.52 -4.14 -4.02
N PRO A 122 -21.78 -4.53 -4.37
CA PRO A 122 -22.63 -3.97 -5.43
C PRO A 122 -23.04 -2.54 -5.12
N LEU A 123 -23.24 -1.73 -6.16
CA LEU A 123 -23.80 -0.39 -5.96
C LEU A 123 -25.22 -0.47 -5.41
N ASN A 124 -25.40 0.06 -4.22
CA ASN A 124 -26.67 0.06 -3.51
C ASN A 124 -27.53 1.27 -3.87
N GLN A 125 -27.73 1.52 -5.17
CA GLN A 125 -28.52 2.68 -5.62
C GLN A 125 -30.02 2.57 -5.33
N ASN A 126 -30.52 1.34 -5.09
CA ASN A 126 -31.89 1.11 -4.69
C ASN A 126 -31.96 -0.12 -3.77
N LYS A 127 -32.18 0.09 -2.49
CA LYS A 127 -32.42 -0.96 -1.47
C LYS A 127 -33.60 -1.91 -1.80
N THR A 128 -34.24 -1.73 -2.94
CA THR A 128 -35.43 -2.49 -3.42
C THR A 128 -35.10 -3.40 -4.59
N GLN A 129 -33.87 -3.40 -5.13
CA GLN A 129 -33.50 -4.31 -6.20
C GLN A 129 -33.13 -5.67 -5.62
N SER A 130 -34.00 -6.63 -5.80
CA SER A 130 -33.82 -8.03 -5.46
C SER A 130 -32.68 -8.64 -6.29
N ALA A 131 -31.90 -9.52 -5.70
CA ALA A 131 -30.90 -10.35 -6.40
C ALA A 131 -31.49 -11.15 -7.59
N ALA A 132 -32.81 -11.33 -7.63
CA ALA A 132 -33.52 -11.99 -8.72
C ALA A 132 -33.55 -11.19 -10.04
N ASP A 133 -33.31 -9.86 -10.01
CA ASP A 133 -33.26 -9.00 -11.20
C ASP A 133 -31.83 -8.83 -11.75
N SER A 134 -31.01 -9.80 -11.52
CA SER A 134 -29.55 -9.88 -11.72
C SER A 134 -29.04 -9.49 -13.11
N ASN A 135 -29.85 -9.39 -14.12
CA ASN A 135 -29.40 -9.16 -15.50
C ASN A 135 -29.58 -7.73 -16.01
N MET A 136 -30.20 -6.84 -15.26
CA MET A 136 -30.70 -5.56 -15.78
C MET A 136 -30.45 -4.34 -14.87
N GLY A 137 -29.86 -4.51 -13.70
CA GLY A 137 -29.64 -3.40 -12.77
C GLY A 137 -28.28 -2.69 -12.96
N PRO A 138 -28.16 -1.47 -12.45
CA PRO A 138 -26.89 -0.70 -12.50
C PRO A 138 -25.69 -1.46 -11.92
N ALA A 139 -25.92 -2.35 -10.96
CA ALA A 139 -24.87 -3.19 -10.37
C ALA A 139 -24.20 -4.14 -11.39
N CYS A 140 -24.85 -4.41 -12.53
CA CYS A 140 -24.27 -5.22 -13.61
C CYS A 140 -23.69 -4.38 -14.75
N ASP A 141 -23.66 -3.07 -14.62
CA ASP A 141 -23.10 -2.15 -15.61
C ASP A 141 -21.76 -1.58 -15.11
N ALA A 142 -20.69 -1.89 -15.83
CA ALA A 142 -19.36 -1.39 -15.48
C ALA A 142 -19.28 0.15 -15.43
N SER A 143 -20.05 0.83 -16.28
CA SER A 143 -20.08 2.31 -16.29
C SER A 143 -20.60 2.92 -14.99
N ALA A 144 -21.32 2.17 -14.19
CA ALA A 144 -21.80 2.62 -12.88
C ALA A 144 -20.68 2.67 -11.80
N TYR A 145 -19.57 1.97 -12.03
CA TYR A 145 -18.45 1.90 -11.08
C TYR A 145 -17.27 2.83 -11.43
N VAL A 146 -17.42 3.70 -12.41
CA VAL A 146 -16.36 4.65 -12.81
C VAL A 146 -16.28 5.88 -11.87
N THR A 147 -17.18 6.01 -10.92
CA THR A 147 -17.18 7.09 -9.93
C THR A 147 -17.05 6.49 -8.54
N PRO A 148 -15.97 6.77 -7.81
CA PRO A 148 -15.80 6.25 -6.46
C PRO A 148 -16.73 6.94 -5.46
N GLU A 149 -17.05 6.26 -4.35
CA GLU A 149 -17.76 6.84 -3.20
C GLU A 149 -16.91 7.90 -2.50
N VAL A 150 -15.61 7.62 -2.36
CA VAL A 150 -14.63 8.60 -1.87
C VAL A 150 -13.64 8.89 -2.99
N VAL A 151 -13.62 10.15 -3.44
CA VAL A 151 -12.65 10.65 -4.43
C VAL A 151 -11.21 10.62 -3.90
N PRO A 152 -10.17 10.77 -4.74
CA PRO A 152 -8.78 10.76 -4.30
C PRO A 152 -8.55 11.70 -3.14
N THR A 153 -8.20 11.14 -2.01
CA THR A 153 -7.98 11.84 -0.73
C THR A 153 -6.60 11.46 -0.20
N ALA A 154 -5.79 12.48 0.13
CA ALA A 154 -4.45 12.26 0.68
C ALA A 154 -4.52 11.64 2.08
N LEU A 155 -3.66 10.67 2.35
CA LEU A 155 -3.55 10.02 3.64
C LEU A 155 -2.41 10.66 4.48
N PRO A 156 -2.50 10.64 5.81
CA PRO A 156 -3.58 10.05 6.61
C PRO A 156 -4.87 10.89 6.60
N ASP A 157 -6.01 10.22 6.51
CA ASP A 157 -7.33 10.83 6.65
C ASP A 157 -8.13 10.16 7.78
N THR A 158 -8.62 10.93 8.72
CA THR A 158 -9.31 10.42 9.92
C THR A 158 -10.83 10.53 9.86
N THR A 159 -11.37 11.14 8.81
CA THR A 159 -12.78 11.51 8.72
C THR A 159 -13.47 11.06 7.44
N THR A 160 -12.92 11.37 6.27
CA THR A 160 -13.61 11.20 4.99
C THR A 160 -14.00 9.73 4.73
N PHE A 161 -13.03 8.81 4.82
CA PHE A 161 -13.28 7.38 4.64
C PHE A 161 -14.15 6.81 5.75
N LYS A 162 -13.86 7.17 7.00
CA LYS A 162 -14.63 6.73 8.16
C LYS A 162 -16.10 7.13 8.04
N ASP A 163 -16.38 8.36 7.65
CA ASP A 163 -17.74 8.88 7.52
C ASP A 163 -18.46 8.27 6.31
N ALA A 164 -17.75 7.95 5.24
CA ALA A 164 -18.29 7.21 4.10
C ALA A 164 -18.65 5.78 4.52
N ILE A 165 -17.73 5.03 5.11
CA ILE A 165 -17.93 3.66 5.56
C ILE A 165 -19.05 3.56 6.61
N ALA A 166 -19.15 4.51 7.53
CA ALA A 166 -20.20 4.53 8.57
C ALA A 166 -21.63 4.67 8.03
N LYS A 167 -21.79 5.12 6.79
CA LYS A 167 -23.09 5.22 6.11
C LYS A 167 -23.49 3.92 5.39
N LEU A 168 -22.53 3.00 5.25
CA LEU A 168 -22.74 1.74 4.56
C LEU A 168 -23.41 0.74 5.50
N ASP A 169 -24.32 -0.01 4.92
CA ASP A 169 -25.03 -1.08 5.60
C ASP A 169 -25.17 -2.23 4.59
N PRO A 170 -24.28 -3.24 4.63
CA PRO A 170 -24.31 -4.33 3.67
C PRO A 170 -25.69 -4.94 3.58
N PRO A 171 -26.30 -4.98 2.38
CA PRO A 171 -27.67 -5.47 2.23
C PRO A 171 -27.72 -6.98 2.41
N ASN A 172 -28.86 -7.47 2.91
CA ASN A 172 -29.04 -8.89 3.19
C ASN A 172 -29.17 -9.81 1.97
N GLU A 173 -29.32 -9.27 0.74
CA GLU A 173 -29.79 -10.05 -0.42
C GLU A 173 -29.08 -9.75 -1.75
N TYR A 174 -28.04 -8.94 -1.79
CA TYR A 174 -27.35 -8.65 -3.05
C TYR A 174 -26.18 -9.59 -3.31
N GLY A 175 -26.05 -10.00 -4.58
CA GLY A 175 -24.93 -10.79 -5.05
C GLY A 175 -23.64 -9.99 -5.19
N THR A 176 -22.63 -10.62 -5.75
CA THR A 176 -21.25 -10.13 -5.84
C THR A 176 -20.88 -9.87 -7.30
N PRO A 177 -21.23 -8.70 -7.89
CA PRO A 177 -20.99 -8.37 -9.30
C PRO A 177 -19.55 -7.96 -9.56
N THR A 178 -18.60 -8.83 -9.27
CA THR A 178 -17.15 -8.55 -9.27
C THR A 178 -16.63 -8.10 -10.64
N PHE A 179 -17.05 -8.76 -11.73
CA PHE A 179 -16.57 -8.43 -13.07
C PHE A 179 -16.96 -7.00 -13.52
N PRO A 180 -18.23 -6.58 -13.49
CA PRO A 180 -18.56 -5.19 -13.83
C PRO A 180 -17.91 -4.18 -12.86
N ALA A 181 -17.80 -4.52 -11.57
CA ALA A 181 -17.18 -3.65 -10.59
C ALA A 181 -15.69 -3.44 -10.88
N ILE A 182 -14.93 -4.50 -11.12
CA ILE A 182 -13.49 -4.36 -11.43
C ILE A 182 -13.27 -3.63 -12.76
N VAL A 183 -14.08 -3.89 -13.79
CA VAL A 183 -13.96 -3.20 -15.09
C VAL A 183 -14.18 -1.68 -14.92
N GLY A 184 -15.21 -1.26 -14.21
CA GLY A 184 -15.46 0.17 -13.97
C GLY A 184 -14.39 0.81 -13.08
N THR A 185 -13.94 0.09 -12.06
CA THR A 185 -12.84 0.56 -11.18
C THR A 185 -11.52 0.70 -11.95
N ILE A 186 -11.20 -0.22 -12.86
CA ILE A 186 -10.04 -0.12 -13.75
C ILE A 186 -10.18 1.12 -14.65
N GLN A 187 -11.33 1.36 -15.27
CA GLN A 187 -11.55 2.56 -16.10
C GLN A 187 -11.34 3.85 -15.30
N TYR A 188 -11.82 3.88 -14.06
CA TYR A 188 -11.56 4.99 -13.14
C TYR A 188 -10.05 5.13 -12.83
N ALA A 189 -9.38 4.05 -12.46
CA ALA A 189 -7.95 4.06 -12.15
C ALA A 189 -7.10 4.48 -13.35
N GLU A 190 -7.44 4.05 -14.57
CA GLU A 190 -6.80 4.51 -15.80
C GLU A 190 -7.02 6.01 -16.05
N SER A 191 -8.16 6.58 -15.67
CA SER A 191 -8.38 8.03 -15.78
C SER A 191 -7.41 8.83 -14.90
N LEU A 192 -7.05 8.31 -13.73
CA LEU A 192 -6.03 8.92 -12.87
C LEU A 192 -4.65 8.92 -13.52
N LEU A 193 -4.29 7.86 -14.25
CA LEU A 193 -3.03 7.79 -15.00
C LEU A 193 -3.03 8.69 -16.25
N GLN A 194 -4.20 8.89 -16.86
CA GLN A 194 -4.35 9.83 -17.99
C GLN A 194 -4.22 11.29 -17.55
N GLU A 195 -4.67 11.63 -16.34
CA GLU A 195 -4.49 12.97 -15.78
C GLU A 195 -3.01 13.26 -15.46
N ASP A 196 -2.29 12.26 -14.95
CA ASP A 196 -0.87 12.37 -14.63
C ASP A 196 -0.20 10.99 -14.70
N SER A 197 0.57 10.77 -15.75
CA SER A 197 1.27 9.49 -16.00
C SER A 197 2.45 9.21 -15.07
N SER A 198 2.84 10.18 -14.23
CA SER A 198 3.87 9.96 -13.21
C SER A 198 3.35 9.20 -12.00
N ARG A 199 2.03 9.15 -11.79
CA ARG A 199 1.38 8.43 -10.70
C ARG A 199 1.64 6.93 -10.78
N LYS A 200 1.77 6.30 -9.63
CA LYS A 200 1.69 4.84 -9.49
C LYS A 200 0.31 4.51 -8.94
N VAL A 201 -0.51 3.89 -9.75
CA VAL A 201 -1.90 3.53 -9.37
C VAL A 201 -2.00 2.03 -9.22
N ALA A 202 -2.68 1.58 -8.17
CA ALA A 202 -3.01 0.17 -7.97
C ALA A 202 -4.47 0.03 -7.49
N VAL A 203 -5.14 -1.03 -7.95
CA VAL A 203 -6.45 -1.43 -7.43
C VAL A 203 -6.26 -2.40 -6.27
N VAL A 204 -7.02 -2.20 -5.19
CA VAL A 204 -7.05 -3.11 -4.02
C VAL A 204 -8.49 -3.58 -3.84
N MET A 205 -8.78 -4.79 -4.30
CA MET A 205 -10.09 -5.40 -4.15
C MET A 205 -10.16 -6.16 -2.82
N VAL A 206 -11.20 -5.87 -2.04
CA VAL A 206 -11.51 -6.57 -0.77
C VAL A 206 -12.87 -7.23 -0.91
N THR A 207 -12.94 -8.55 -0.80
CA THR A 207 -14.17 -9.33 -1.01
C THR A 207 -14.20 -10.58 -0.14
N ASP A 208 -15.37 -11.02 0.26
CA ASP A 208 -15.59 -12.27 0.99
C ASP A 208 -16.21 -13.37 0.13
N GLY A 209 -16.35 -13.15 -1.18
CA GLY A 209 -17.09 -14.05 -2.03
C GLY A 209 -16.58 -14.19 -3.47
N GLU A 210 -17.02 -15.26 -4.11
CA GLU A 210 -16.88 -15.43 -5.53
C GLU A 210 -17.91 -14.59 -6.29
N PRO A 211 -17.62 -14.26 -7.59
CA PRO A 211 -18.57 -13.56 -8.44
C PRO A 211 -19.91 -14.31 -8.55
N THR A 212 -20.99 -13.63 -8.21
CA THR A 212 -22.35 -14.12 -8.37
C THR A 212 -23.19 -13.11 -9.15
N GLU A 213 -24.29 -13.54 -9.72
CA GLU A 213 -25.20 -12.70 -10.49
C GLU A 213 -24.61 -12.16 -11.81
N CYS A 214 -25.26 -11.22 -12.44
CA CYS A 214 -24.79 -10.54 -13.65
C CYS A 214 -24.39 -11.47 -14.79
N THR A 215 -25.28 -12.42 -15.15
CA THR A 215 -25.09 -13.26 -16.32
C THR A 215 -25.31 -12.47 -17.62
N SER A 216 -24.51 -12.73 -18.65
CA SER A 216 -24.61 -12.08 -19.96
C SER A 216 -24.76 -13.09 -21.09
N LYS A 217 -25.48 -12.71 -22.16
CA LYS A 217 -25.50 -13.47 -23.42
C LYS A 217 -24.13 -13.47 -24.11
N ASP A 218 -23.36 -12.43 -23.88
CA ASP A 218 -21.95 -12.34 -24.27
C ASP A 218 -21.12 -12.98 -23.16
N ALA A 219 -20.56 -14.16 -23.46
CA ALA A 219 -19.77 -14.93 -22.50
C ALA A 219 -18.57 -14.14 -21.93
N SER A 220 -18.02 -13.21 -22.70
CA SER A 220 -16.90 -12.36 -22.25
C SER A 220 -17.30 -11.30 -21.22
N LYS A 221 -18.60 -11.05 -21.07
CA LYS A 221 -19.19 -10.07 -20.13
C LYS A 221 -19.91 -10.72 -18.94
N THR A 222 -19.88 -12.05 -18.87
CA THR A 222 -20.46 -12.78 -17.75
C THR A 222 -19.59 -12.58 -16.49
N ASN A 223 -20.25 -12.27 -15.39
CA ASN A 223 -19.60 -12.14 -14.07
C ASN A 223 -19.08 -13.51 -13.61
N ASN A 224 -17.79 -13.68 -13.62
CA ASN A 224 -17.09 -14.88 -13.15
C ASN A 224 -15.60 -14.60 -12.95
N ILE A 225 -14.91 -15.48 -12.22
CA ILE A 225 -13.47 -15.36 -11.92
C ILE A 225 -12.63 -15.19 -13.19
N LYS A 226 -12.89 -16.00 -14.24
CA LYS A 226 -12.11 -15.95 -15.48
C LYS A 226 -12.14 -14.60 -16.17
N ASN A 227 -13.33 -14.01 -16.30
CA ASN A 227 -13.48 -12.71 -16.95
C ASN A 227 -12.95 -11.58 -16.07
N THR A 228 -13.12 -11.68 -14.76
CA THR A 228 -12.54 -10.73 -13.79
C THR A 228 -11.02 -10.75 -13.85
N ALA A 229 -10.40 -11.92 -13.84
CA ALA A 229 -8.95 -12.09 -14.00
C ALA A 229 -8.46 -11.56 -15.36
N ALA A 230 -9.20 -11.81 -16.45
CA ALA A 230 -8.85 -11.30 -17.78
C ALA A 230 -8.93 -9.77 -17.87
N ALA A 231 -9.91 -9.15 -17.19
CA ALA A 231 -9.99 -7.69 -17.11
C ALA A 231 -8.80 -7.09 -16.36
N ALA A 232 -8.42 -7.66 -15.22
CA ALA A 232 -7.23 -7.25 -14.48
C ALA A 232 -5.94 -7.45 -15.31
N ALA A 233 -5.82 -8.58 -16.03
CA ALA A 233 -4.66 -8.90 -16.85
C ALA A 233 -4.46 -7.95 -18.04
N ALA A 234 -5.53 -7.37 -18.55
CA ALA A 234 -5.45 -6.44 -19.67
C ALA A 234 -4.68 -5.16 -19.35
N VAL A 235 -4.50 -4.82 -18.08
CA VAL A 235 -3.87 -3.58 -17.60
C VAL A 235 -2.72 -3.81 -16.61
N ALA A 236 -2.40 -5.05 -16.30
CA ALA A 236 -1.49 -5.44 -15.23
C ALA A 236 -0.08 -4.82 -15.34
N ASP A 237 0.40 -4.57 -16.57
CA ASP A 237 1.73 -4.01 -16.84
C ASP A 237 1.91 -2.60 -16.24
N HIS A 238 0.84 -1.84 -16.06
CA HIS A 238 0.89 -0.47 -15.56
C HIS A 238 -0.11 -0.17 -14.44
N LEU A 239 -1.08 -1.04 -14.22
CA LEU A 239 -2.13 -0.91 -13.21
C LEU A 239 -2.35 -2.26 -12.50
N PRO A 240 -1.52 -2.61 -11.50
CA PRO A 240 -1.66 -3.87 -10.78
C PRO A 240 -2.95 -3.92 -9.97
N THR A 241 -3.52 -5.12 -9.87
CA THR A 241 -4.68 -5.41 -9.02
C THR A 241 -4.30 -6.36 -7.90
N TYR A 242 -4.39 -5.90 -6.68
CA TYR A 242 -4.26 -6.70 -5.46
C TYR A 242 -5.63 -7.19 -5.01
N VAL A 243 -5.67 -8.40 -4.46
CA VAL A 243 -6.90 -9.00 -3.97
C VAL A 243 -6.73 -9.42 -2.51
N ILE A 244 -7.65 -9.01 -1.68
CA ILE A 244 -7.78 -9.45 -0.29
C ILE A 244 -9.08 -10.24 -0.16
N GLY A 245 -8.97 -11.52 0.10
CA GLY A 245 -10.09 -12.44 0.32
C GLY A 245 -10.36 -12.61 1.81
N VAL A 246 -11.58 -12.35 2.23
CA VAL A 246 -12.02 -12.43 3.63
C VAL A 246 -12.74 -13.76 3.86
N GLY A 247 -12.00 -14.80 4.22
CA GLY A 247 -12.46 -16.18 4.41
C GLY A 247 -11.59 -17.22 3.72
N ALA A 248 -11.42 -18.40 4.32
CA ALA A 248 -10.46 -19.42 3.90
C ALA A 248 -10.78 -20.13 2.55
N GLU A 249 -12.04 -20.11 2.12
CA GLU A 249 -12.52 -20.89 0.96
C GLU A 249 -12.35 -20.14 -0.40
N LEU A 250 -11.53 -19.09 -0.44
CA LEU A 250 -11.46 -18.17 -1.58
C LEU A 250 -10.22 -18.38 -2.48
N ALA A 251 -9.71 -19.61 -2.56
CA ALA A 251 -8.53 -19.93 -3.38
C ALA A 251 -8.69 -19.55 -4.88
N SER A 252 -9.93 -19.48 -5.39
CA SER A 252 -10.24 -19.04 -6.75
C SER A 252 -9.90 -17.56 -7.01
N LEU A 253 -9.90 -16.71 -5.98
CA LEU A 253 -9.53 -15.28 -6.08
C LEU A 253 -8.07 -15.10 -6.46
N LYS A 254 -7.21 -16.09 -6.19
CA LYS A 254 -5.82 -16.11 -6.64
C LYS A 254 -5.69 -15.83 -8.14
N ALA A 255 -6.56 -16.39 -8.96
CA ALA A 255 -6.54 -16.16 -10.40
C ALA A 255 -6.75 -14.68 -10.78
N ILE A 256 -7.50 -13.92 -9.98
CA ILE A 256 -7.69 -12.48 -10.20
C ILE A 256 -6.41 -11.73 -9.84
N ALA A 257 -5.76 -12.07 -8.72
CA ALA A 257 -4.51 -11.47 -8.30
C ALA A 257 -3.38 -11.75 -9.30
N GLU A 258 -3.21 -13.03 -9.70
CA GLU A 258 -2.23 -13.43 -10.72
C GLU A 258 -2.50 -12.70 -12.06
N GLY A 259 -3.78 -12.63 -12.50
CA GLY A 259 -4.16 -11.83 -13.66
C GLY A 259 -3.80 -10.37 -13.49
N GLY A 260 -4.03 -9.79 -12.33
CA GLY A 260 -3.71 -8.41 -11.99
C GLY A 260 -2.21 -8.11 -11.81
N GLY A 261 -1.32 -9.04 -12.17
CA GLY A 261 0.14 -8.83 -12.08
C GLY A 261 0.69 -8.90 -10.66
N THR A 262 -0.08 -9.46 -9.71
CA THR A 262 0.34 -9.72 -8.34
C THR A 262 0.50 -11.22 -8.09
N GLU A 263 1.38 -11.60 -7.15
CA GLU A 263 1.78 -13.02 -7.02
C GLU A 263 0.66 -13.91 -6.50
N ASP A 264 -0.11 -13.40 -5.51
CA ASP A 264 -1.16 -14.17 -4.85
C ASP A 264 -2.23 -13.26 -4.25
N ALA A 265 -3.40 -13.82 -3.94
CA ALA A 265 -4.40 -13.15 -3.12
C ALA A 265 -4.04 -13.26 -1.64
N PHE A 266 -4.23 -12.19 -0.89
CA PHE A 266 -4.12 -12.20 0.56
C PHE A 266 -5.40 -12.78 1.15
N ILE A 267 -5.33 -14.01 1.66
CA ILE A 267 -6.49 -14.67 2.26
C ILE A 267 -6.45 -14.49 3.77
N VAL A 268 -7.46 -13.81 4.29
CA VAL A 268 -7.61 -13.49 5.72
C VAL A 268 -8.57 -14.48 6.36
N SER A 269 -8.15 -15.08 7.48
CA SER A 269 -8.99 -16.02 8.25
C SER A 269 -10.13 -15.30 9.00
N LEU A 270 -11.22 -16.02 9.25
CA LEU A 270 -12.39 -15.53 10.00
C LEU A 270 -12.48 -16.15 11.41
N ASP A 271 -11.40 -16.76 11.91
CA ASP A 271 -11.42 -17.48 13.17
C ASP A 271 -11.65 -16.57 14.39
N ASP A 272 -11.12 -15.35 14.32
CA ASP A 272 -11.26 -14.33 15.37
C ASP A 272 -11.32 -12.91 14.76
N PRO A 273 -12.29 -12.06 15.11
CA PRO A 273 -12.45 -10.73 14.51
C PRO A 273 -11.24 -9.80 14.68
N GLU A 274 -10.52 -9.88 15.82
CA GLU A 274 -9.32 -9.07 16.03
C GLU A 274 -8.14 -9.60 15.21
N GLN A 275 -8.04 -10.92 15.05
CA GLN A 275 -7.05 -11.51 14.14
C GLN A 275 -7.37 -11.17 12.69
N THR A 276 -8.63 -11.28 12.26
CA THR A 276 -9.10 -10.86 10.94
C THR A 276 -8.72 -9.41 10.64
N ARG A 277 -8.97 -8.50 11.59
CA ARG A 277 -8.59 -7.09 11.47
C ARG A 277 -7.07 -6.91 11.32
N THR A 278 -6.30 -7.64 12.12
CA THR A 278 -4.84 -7.56 12.10
C THR A 278 -4.28 -8.09 10.78
N ASP A 279 -4.72 -9.26 10.33
CA ASP A 279 -4.27 -9.88 9.08
C ASP A 279 -4.62 -9.01 7.86
N LEU A 280 -5.80 -8.39 7.87
CA LEU A 280 -6.21 -7.45 6.82
C LEU A 280 -5.32 -6.20 6.80
N LEU A 281 -5.05 -5.63 7.96
CA LEU A 281 -4.18 -4.46 8.08
C LEU A 281 -2.76 -4.79 7.62
N ASP A 282 -2.25 -5.96 7.97
CA ASP A 282 -0.94 -6.44 7.52
C ASP A 282 -0.90 -6.64 6.00
N ALA A 283 -1.95 -7.22 5.41
CA ALA A 283 -2.09 -7.34 3.96
C ALA A 283 -2.07 -5.97 3.26
N ILE A 284 -2.84 -5.00 3.75
CA ILE A 284 -2.87 -3.65 3.19
C ILE A 284 -1.51 -2.96 3.34
N ASN A 285 -0.82 -3.14 4.46
CA ASN A 285 0.52 -2.60 4.68
C ASN A 285 1.57 -3.21 3.74
N LEU A 286 1.47 -4.51 3.44
CA LEU A 286 2.31 -5.15 2.42
C LEU A 286 2.03 -4.59 1.03
N ILE A 287 0.76 -4.39 0.66
CA ILE A 287 0.37 -3.75 -0.60
C ILE A 287 0.93 -2.33 -0.68
N ARG A 288 0.80 -1.54 0.39
CA ARG A 288 1.41 -0.22 0.51
C ARG A 288 2.90 -0.27 0.21
N GLY A 289 3.63 -1.17 0.87
CA GLY A 289 5.07 -1.36 0.67
C GLY A 289 5.44 -1.72 -0.78
N LYS A 290 4.62 -2.52 -1.47
CA LYS A 290 4.82 -2.88 -2.88
C LYS A 290 4.47 -1.72 -3.82
N ALA A 291 3.44 -0.95 -3.53
CA ALA A 291 2.96 0.16 -4.36
C ALA A 291 3.88 1.39 -4.33
N ILE A 292 4.55 1.67 -3.21
CA ILE A 292 5.50 2.79 -3.12
C ILE A 292 6.61 2.60 -4.16
N SER A 293 6.74 3.57 -5.06
CA SER A 293 7.74 3.54 -6.12
C SER A 293 9.16 3.70 -5.57
N CYS A 294 10.09 2.99 -6.17
CA CYS A 294 11.53 3.19 -5.97
C CYS A 294 12.12 4.10 -7.07
N GLU A 295 11.28 4.76 -7.83
CA GLU A 295 11.65 5.65 -8.92
C GLU A 295 11.49 7.10 -8.47
N LEU A 296 12.46 7.93 -8.81
CA LEU A 296 12.46 9.37 -8.60
C LEU A 296 12.54 10.06 -9.94
N ALA A 297 11.75 11.09 -10.14
CA ALA A 297 11.97 11.99 -11.26
C ALA A 297 13.33 12.71 -11.10
N ILE A 298 14.06 12.89 -12.17
CA ILE A 298 15.24 13.76 -12.15
C ILE A 298 14.74 15.20 -12.13
N PRO A 299 15.03 15.99 -11.08
CA PRO A 299 14.63 17.39 -11.05
C PRO A 299 15.25 18.16 -12.21
N ALA A 300 14.61 19.25 -12.62
CA ALA A 300 15.17 20.12 -13.65
C ALA A 300 16.51 20.71 -13.18
N PRO A 301 17.57 20.66 -13.99
CA PRO A 301 18.83 21.29 -13.61
C PRO A 301 18.66 22.81 -13.43
N PRO A 302 19.52 23.45 -12.62
CA PRO A 302 19.47 24.89 -12.40
C PRO A 302 19.43 25.69 -13.71
N ALA A 303 18.77 26.83 -13.69
CA ALA A 303 18.56 27.66 -14.87
C ALA A 303 19.87 27.93 -15.66
N GLY A 304 19.86 27.63 -16.95
CA GLY A 304 21.02 27.80 -17.84
C GLY A 304 22.07 26.67 -17.77
N LYS A 305 21.83 25.62 -16.96
CA LYS A 305 22.68 24.44 -16.91
C LYS A 305 22.03 23.27 -17.65
N LYS A 306 22.87 22.32 -18.08
CA LYS A 306 22.40 21.05 -18.64
C LYS A 306 22.68 19.95 -17.62
N LEU A 307 21.84 18.92 -17.64
CA LEU A 307 22.07 17.73 -16.85
C LEU A 307 23.37 17.06 -17.28
N ASP A 308 24.28 16.89 -16.33
CA ASP A 308 25.45 16.02 -16.46
C ASP A 308 25.21 14.79 -15.59
N PRO A 309 24.90 13.63 -16.17
CA PRO A 309 24.58 12.43 -15.38
C PRO A 309 25.70 11.98 -14.44
N ASN A 310 26.96 12.37 -14.70
CA ASN A 310 28.09 12.02 -13.84
C ASN A 310 28.21 12.91 -12.61
N LYS A 311 27.44 14.00 -12.57
CA LYS A 311 27.49 15.02 -11.49
C LYS A 311 26.20 15.07 -10.66
N VAL A 312 25.40 14.02 -10.70
CA VAL A 312 24.20 13.87 -9.88
C VAL A 312 24.55 12.99 -8.69
N ASN A 313 24.32 13.50 -7.49
CA ASN A 313 24.38 12.74 -6.25
C ASN A 313 22.99 12.61 -5.66
N VAL A 314 22.72 11.49 -5.05
CA VAL A 314 21.45 11.21 -4.35
C VAL A 314 21.77 10.96 -2.89
N HIS A 315 21.00 11.59 -2.01
CA HIS A 315 21.11 11.38 -0.58
C HIS A 315 19.75 11.15 0.06
N PHE A 316 19.76 10.45 1.17
CA PHE A 316 18.57 10.17 1.97
C PHE A 316 18.76 10.76 3.36
N GLU A 317 17.89 11.70 3.70
CA GLU A 317 17.80 12.26 5.05
C GLU A 317 16.70 11.51 5.80
N GLY A 318 17.10 10.66 6.74
CA GLY A 318 16.17 9.92 7.58
C GLY A 318 15.49 10.84 8.61
N ALA A 319 14.27 10.47 9.05
CA ALA A 319 13.51 11.22 10.05
C ALA A 319 14.25 11.46 11.38
N ALA A 320 15.23 10.64 11.69
CA ALA A 320 16.11 10.78 12.85
C ALA A 320 17.27 11.77 12.63
N GLY A 321 17.34 12.46 11.48
CA GLY A 321 18.40 13.40 11.13
C GLY A 321 19.70 12.70 10.64
N THR A 322 19.60 11.46 10.21
CA THR A 322 20.73 10.75 9.57
C THR A 322 20.73 11.09 8.08
N ASP A 323 21.81 11.70 7.60
CA ASP A 323 22.01 11.96 6.17
C ASP A 323 22.96 10.88 5.58
N VAL A 324 22.48 10.18 4.55
CA VAL A 324 23.19 9.08 3.89
C VAL A 324 23.35 9.39 2.41
N SER A 325 24.56 9.60 1.95
CA SER A 325 24.86 9.68 0.52
C SER A 325 24.72 8.29 -0.12
N LEU A 326 23.89 8.20 -1.11
CA LEU A 326 23.67 6.96 -1.86
C LEU A 326 24.72 6.82 -2.96
N VAL A 327 25.22 5.61 -3.14
CA VAL A 327 26.30 5.31 -4.10
C VAL A 327 25.70 4.89 -5.44
N TYR A 328 26.20 5.46 -6.53
CA TYR A 328 25.79 5.00 -7.86
C TYR A 328 26.37 3.62 -8.17
N GLY A 329 25.51 2.71 -8.64
CA GLY A 329 25.93 1.35 -9.01
C GLY A 329 24.92 0.68 -9.93
N THR A 330 25.37 0.29 -11.12
CA THR A 330 24.53 -0.31 -12.16
C THR A 330 23.98 -1.67 -11.77
N GLU A 331 24.74 -2.44 -11.00
CA GLU A 331 24.42 -3.83 -10.63
C GLU A 331 23.60 -3.96 -9.35
N CYS A 332 23.38 -2.87 -8.63
CA CYS A 332 22.59 -2.88 -7.39
C CYS A 332 23.03 -3.95 -6.37
N THR A 333 24.32 -4.09 -6.15
CA THR A 333 24.90 -5.12 -5.26
C THR A 333 25.07 -4.69 -3.81
N GLY A 334 24.82 -3.41 -3.50
CA GLY A 334 25.05 -2.80 -2.18
C GLY A 334 23.78 -2.23 -1.56
N LYS A 335 23.87 -1.94 -0.25
CA LYS A 335 22.74 -1.53 0.59
C LYS A 335 22.26 -0.10 0.41
N THR A 336 23.10 0.78 -0.12
CA THR A 336 22.81 2.23 -0.25
C THR A 336 23.11 2.68 -1.67
N GLN A 337 22.46 2.02 -2.65
CA GLN A 337 22.76 2.24 -4.05
C GLN A 337 21.55 2.75 -4.82
N TRP A 338 21.89 3.50 -5.89
CA TRP A 338 20.93 3.95 -6.88
C TRP A 338 21.55 3.83 -8.29
N ARG A 339 20.74 3.86 -9.32
CA ARG A 339 21.14 3.86 -10.74
C ARG A 339 20.19 4.71 -11.57
N TYR A 340 20.55 4.93 -12.81
CA TYR A 340 19.61 5.49 -13.79
C TYR A 340 18.75 4.39 -14.44
N ASP A 341 17.61 4.78 -15.00
CA ASP A 341 16.81 3.96 -15.92
C ASP A 341 17.56 3.73 -17.24
N ASP A 342 18.22 4.76 -17.78
CA ASP A 342 19.12 4.70 -18.94
C ASP A 342 20.39 5.51 -18.64
N GLU A 343 21.55 4.90 -18.88
CA GLU A 343 22.84 5.56 -18.57
C GLU A 343 23.20 6.70 -19.52
N THR A 344 22.69 6.67 -20.74
CA THR A 344 23.02 7.62 -21.80
C THR A 344 22.02 8.78 -21.87
N THR A 345 20.77 8.49 -21.64
CA THR A 345 19.65 9.44 -21.66
C THR A 345 18.74 9.26 -20.46
N PRO A 346 19.25 9.53 -19.25
CA PRO A 346 18.50 9.25 -18.04
C PRO A 346 17.24 10.11 -17.96
N SER A 347 16.13 9.47 -17.63
CA SER A 347 14.85 10.12 -17.36
C SER A 347 14.42 9.98 -15.91
N LYS A 348 14.95 8.96 -15.22
CA LYS A 348 14.63 8.63 -13.83
C LYS A 348 15.85 8.14 -13.05
N ILE A 349 15.78 8.34 -11.76
CA ILE A 349 16.65 7.70 -10.76
C ILE A 349 15.91 6.50 -10.19
N LEU A 350 16.56 5.36 -10.15
CA LEU A 350 16.03 4.10 -9.60
C LEU A 350 16.81 3.77 -8.33
N LEU A 351 16.13 3.70 -7.19
CA LEU A 351 16.74 3.17 -5.98
C LEU A 351 16.90 1.65 -6.10
N CYS A 352 18.06 1.13 -5.71
CA CYS A 352 18.25 -0.31 -5.62
C CYS A 352 17.37 -0.90 -4.52
N GLU A 353 17.01 -2.18 -4.62
CA GLU A 353 15.99 -2.81 -3.77
C GLU A 353 16.23 -2.58 -2.26
N GLU A 354 17.45 -2.83 -1.76
CA GLU A 354 17.74 -2.62 -0.33
C GLU A 354 17.66 -1.15 0.09
N THR A 355 18.07 -0.23 -0.78
CA THR A 355 17.92 1.22 -0.55
C THR A 355 16.44 1.60 -0.53
N CYS A 356 15.68 1.10 -1.47
CA CYS A 356 14.26 1.36 -1.57
C CYS A 356 13.50 0.85 -0.34
N GLN A 357 13.80 -0.33 0.15
CA GLN A 357 13.20 -0.87 1.37
C GLN A 357 13.53 0.00 2.60
N ALA A 358 14.76 0.51 2.69
CA ALA A 358 15.14 1.42 3.77
C ALA A 358 14.36 2.74 3.73
N VAL A 359 14.19 3.32 2.53
CA VAL A 359 13.39 4.54 2.33
C VAL A 359 11.92 4.30 2.66
N LYS A 360 11.34 3.18 2.21
CA LYS A 360 9.96 2.79 2.53
C LYS A 360 9.71 2.57 4.03
N ALA A 361 10.73 2.15 4.77
CA ALA A 361 10.65 1.95 6.22
C ALA A 361 10.69 3.26 7.02
N ASP A 362 11.06 4.38 6.39
CA ASP A 362 11.10 5.70 7.02
C ASP A 362 10.20 6.71 6.25
N PRO A 363 8.89 6.70 6.49
CA PRO A 363 7.95 7.53 5.74
C PRO A 363 8.09 9.04 6.00
N LYS A 364 8.93 9.44 6.95
CA LYS A 364 9.26 10.84 7.24
C LYS A 364 10.63 11.25 6.72
N GLY A 365 11.37 10.31 6.16
CA GLY A 365 12.63 10.58 5.50
C GLY A 365 12.41 11.33 4.18
N ALA A 366 13.42 12.08 3.76
CA ALA A 366 13.42 12.83 2.51
C ALA A 366 14.54 12.35 1.59
N LEU A 367 14.29 12.34 0.30
CA LEU A 367 15.30 12.11 -0.72
C LEU A 367 15.71 13.43 -1.34
N GLY A 368 17.00 13.67 -1.42
CA GLY A 368 17.59 14.82 -2.09
C GLY A 368 18.35 14.40 -3.33
N VAL A 369 18.23 15.19 -4.39
CA VAL A 369 19.06 15.07 -5.60
C VAL A 369 19.90 16.32 -5.71
N GLU A 370 21.22 16.14 -5.66
CA GLU A 370 22.19 17.22 -5.77
C GLU A 370 22.81 17.23 -7.16
N PHE A 371 22.78 18.40 -7.81
CA PHE A 371 23.56 18.68 -9.01
C PHE A 371 24.91 19.22 -8.60
N ALA A 372 25.86 18.32 -8.42
CA ALA A 372 27.17 18.64 -7.87
C ALA A 372 28.16 19.17 -8.90
N CYS A 373 29.21 19.78 -8.41
CA CYS A 373 30.38 20.19 -9.17
C CYS A 373 31.40 19.06 -9.26
N GLN A 374 31.31 18.12 -8.35
CA GLN A 374 32.16 16.92 -8.29
C GLN A 374 31.41 15.74 -8.92
N ASP A 375 32.17 14.77 -9.40
CA ASP A 375 31.61 13.55 -9.94
C ASP A 375 30.89 12.75 -8.86
N ARG A 376 29.84 12.01 -9.28
CA ARG A 376 29.05 11.15 -8.39
C ARG A 376 29.91 10.11 -7.69
N VAL A 377 29.50 9.74 -6.48
CA VAL A 377 30.13 8.64 -5.75
C VAL A 377 29.76 7.33 -6.42
N VAL A 378 30.74 6.58 -6.88
CA VAL A 378 30.56 5.29 -7.58
C VAL A 378 31.11 4.13 -6.78
N VAL A 379 30.57 2.93 -7.01
CA VAL A 379 31.18 1.70 -6.49
C VAL A 379 32.52 1.49 -7.20
N VAL A 380 33.61 1.45 -6.43
CA VAL A 380 34.91 1.03 -6.95
C VAL A 380 34.91 -0.50 -6.94
N GLN A 381 34.92 -1.09 -8.14
CA GLN A 381 35.01 -2.56 -8.31
C GLN A 381 36.39 -3.06 -7.95
#